data_c666e2f0a2bd8a4b72e9d279813f7ba9
#
_entry.id   c666e2f0a2bd8a4b72e9d279813f7ba9
#
_cell.length_a   1.000
_cell.length_b   1.000
_cell.length_c   1.000
_cell.angle_alpha   90.00
_cell.angle_beta   90.00
_cell.angle_gamma   90.00
#
_symmetry.space_group_name_H-M   'P 1'
#
loop_
_entity.id
_entity.type
_entity.pdbx_description
1 polymer ?
#
loop_
_entity_poly.entity_id
_entity_poly.type
_entity_poly.pdbx_seq_one_letter_code
_entity_poly.pdbx_strand_id
1 'polypeptide(L)'
;HPLIEVQMPVPANLNFNQWMGPLNDPKIHYHRDLCPPISLDPEENEKLWGAWRWYQETGNGYTADWGAHMFDIAQAAIGMDGSGPVEFTPKGYNGTQYSTMRYANGIVMTEQPYLEDNPDAQGIKFVGDNGWIEVARGYINCSDQSKIPADLKNLIEKRPRMMTPEERKKMYEEYMKKLKDSKKKGNDAGNYETSAPHMQNFIDCVRSRENPIAPVEVGCSTNTLCCLQNIARELGRPVKWNPATLSFGNDKEAASHRLYWRSEEH
;
A
#
# COMPACT_ATOMS: atom_id res chain seq x y z
N HIS A 1 -4.55 -13.30 -4.28
CA HIS A 1 -5.75 -14.05 -4.66
C HIS A 1 -5.57 -14.63 -6.06
N PRO A 2 -6.00 -15.86 -6.34
CA PRO A 2 -6.04 -16.37 -7.70
C PRO A 2 -7.10 -15.61 -8.50
N LEU A 3 -6.83 -15.40 -9.79
CA LEU A 3 -7.81 -14.83 -10.72
C LEU A 3 -9.10 -15.65 -10.74
N ILE A 4 -10.23 -14.97 -10.86
CA ILE A 4 -11.53 -15.61 -11.02
C ILE A 4 -11.67 -16.00 -12.48
N GLU A 5 -11.71 -17.31 -12.77
CA GLU A 5 -11.81 -17.84 -14.13
C GLU A 5 -13.21 -17.73 -14.72
N VAL A 6 -14.23 -17.44 -13.91
CA VAL A 6 -15.63 -17.33 -14.36
C VAL A 6 -15.85 -15.98 -15.02
N GLN A 7 -16.03 -15.99 -16.33
CA GLN A 7 -16.41 -14.80 -17.09
C GLN A 7 -17.89 -14.46 -16.86
N MET A 8 -18.17 -13.20 -16.56
CA MET A 8 -19.53 -12.66 -16.50
C MET A 8 -19.77 -11.69 -17.67
N PRO A 9 -21.03 -11.50 -18.10
CA PRO A 9 -21.34 -10.48 -19.10
C PRO A 9 -21.03 -9.09 -18.58
N VAL A 10 -20.34 -8.29 -19.39
CA VAL A 10 -20.02 -6.90 -19.07
C VAL A 10 -21.31 -6.08 -19.01
N PRO A 11 -21.56 -5.31 -17.94
CA PRO A 11 -22.72 -4.41 -17.86
C PRO A 11 -22.72 -3.39 -19.02
N ALA A 12 -23.90 -3.08 -19.56
CA ALA A 12 -24.03 -2.18 -20.71
C ALA A 12 -23.51 -0.75 -20.47
N ASN A 13 -23.46 -0.32 -19.20
CA ASN A 13 -22.94 0.99 -18.79
C ASN A 13 -21.46 0.99 -18.41
N LEU A 14 -20.75 -0.13 -18.58
CA LEU A 14 -19.33 -0.27 -18.27
C LEU A 14 -18.51 -0.46 -19.55
N ASN A 15 -17.60 0.44 -19.83
CA ASN A 15 -16.53 0.20 -20.80
C ASN A 15 -15.40 -0.56 -20.13
N PHE A 16 -15.51 -1.90 -20.09
CA PHE A 16 -14.53 -2.74 -19.40
C PHE A 16 -13.13 -2.66 -20.02
N ASN A 17 -13.05 -2.48 -21.35
CA ASN A 17 -11.78 -2.29 -22.04
C ASN A 17 -11.04 -1.03 -21.55
N GLN A 18 -11.77 0.08 -21.39
CA GLN A 18 -11.21 1.31 -20.86
C GLN A 18 -10.86 1.18 -19.36
N TRP A 19 -11.66 0.44 -18.59
CA TRP A 19 -11.37 0.13 -17.19
C TRP A 19 -10.09 -0.70 -17.04
N MET A 20 -9.85 -1.66 -17.93
CA MET A 20 -8.62 -2.46 -17.97
C MET A 20 -7.37 -1.60 -18.25
N GLY A 21 -7.52 -0.50 -18.99
CA GLY A 21 -6.41 0.38 -19.34
C GLY A 21 -5.29 -0.38 -20.07
N PRO A 22 -4.02 -0.27 -19.63
CA PRO A 22 -2.88 -0.91 -20.29
C PRO A 22 -2.73 -2.41 -19.99
N LEU A 23 -3.68 -3.02 -19.28
CA LEU A 23 -3.66 -4.46 -19.04
C LEU A 23 -4.14 -5.20 -20.30
N ASN A 24 -3.25 -5.98 -20.89
CA ASN A 24 -3.56 -6.81 -22.05
C ASN A 24 -3.33 -8.30 -21.70
N ASP A 25 -3.95 -8.77 -20.63
CA ASP A 25 -3.91 -10.17 -20.24
C ASP A 25 -5.23 -10.85 -20.61
N PRO A 26 -5.23 -11.81 -21.57
CA PRO A 26 -6.44 -12.49 -22.02
C PRO A 26 -7.11 -13.34 -20.93
N LYS A 27 -6.45 -13.55 -19.80
CA LYS A 27 -7.02 -14.26 -18.66
C LYS A 27 -7.89 -13.38 -17.77
N ILE A 28 -7.82 -12.05 -17.94
CA ILE A 28 -8.60 -11.12 -17.13
C ILE A 28 -9.94 -10.87 -17.83
N HIS A 29 -11.00 -11.37 -17.22
CA HIS A 29 -12.37 -11.20 -17.68
C HIS A 29 -13.17 -10.37 -16.69
N TYR A 30 -14.23 -9.73 -17.18
CA TYR A 30 -15.15 -9.06 -16.27
C TYR A 30 -15.75 -10.05 -15.28
N HIS A 31 -15.67 -9.68 -14.02
CA HIS A 31 -16.33 -10.35 -12.91
C HIS A 31 -16.77 -9.31 -11.90
N ARG A 32 -17.93 -9.50 -11.29
CA ARG A 32 -18.51 -8.52 -10.36
C ARG A 32 -17.63 -8.28 -9.12
N ASP A 33 -16.89 -9.26 -8.66
CA ASP A 33 -15.94 -9.07 -7.55
C ASP A 33 -14.69 -8.30 -7.97
N LEU A 34 -14.24 -8.46 -9.22
CA LEU A 34 -13.09 -7.72 -9.75
C LEU A 34 -13.45 -6.23 -9.90
N CYS A 35 -14.58 -5.95 -10.53
CA CYS A 35 -15.05 -4.60 -10.82
C CYS A 35 -16.53 -4.48 -10.40
N PRO A 36 -16.83 -4.32 -9.10
CA PRO A 36 -18.20 -4.16 -8.63
C PRO A 36 -18.78 -2.83 -9.10
N PRO A 37 -20.09 -2.75 -9.33
CA PRO A 37 -20.76 -1.47 -9.48
C PRO A 37 -20.66 -0.73 -8.15
N ILE A 38 -19.98 0.42 -8.15
CA ILE A 38 -19.86 1.28 -6.98
C ILE A 38 -20.82 2.44 -7.19
N SER A 39 -21.86 2.53 -6.36
CA SER A 39 -22.78 3.65 -6.39
C SER A 39 -22.40 4.72 -5.36
N LEU A 40 -22.85 5.96 -5.61
CA LEU A 40 -22.73 7.05 -4.63
C LEU A 40 -23.63 6.86 -3.41
N ASP A 41 -24.62 5.99 -3.54
CA ASP A 41 -25.55 5.59 -2.47
C ASP A 41 -25.70 4.06 -2.44
N PRO A 42 -24.70 3.36 -1.87
CA PRO A 42 -24.68 1.90 -1.87
C PRO A 42 -25.78 1.32 -1.02
N GLU A 43 -26.40 0.24 -1.51
CA GLU A 43 -27.32 -0.57 -0.74
C GLU A 43 -26.61 -1.29 0.42
N GLU A 44 -27.37 -1.83 1.37
CA GLU A 44 -26.81 -2.42 2.60
C GLU A 44 -25.78 -3.54 2.35
N ASN A 45 -25.93 -4.29 1.27
CA ASN A 45 -25.03 -5.39 0.89
C ASN A 45 -24.15 -5.11 -0.34
N GLU A 46 -24.08 -3.85 -0.78
CA GLU A 46 -23.25 -3.48 -1.92
C GLU A 46 -21.78 -3.50 -1.52
N LYS A 47 -20.96 -4.18 -2.32
CA LYS A 47 -19.50 -4.17 -2.11
C LYS A 47 -18.95 -2.78 -2.45
N LEU A 48 -18.36 -2.13 -1.46
CA LEU A 48 -17.73 -0.81 -1.60
C LEU A 48 -16.34 -0.87 -2.23
N TRP A 49 -15.73 -2.06 -2.26
CA TRP A 49 -14.35 -2.24 -2.70
C TRP A 49 -14.23 -3.39 -3.69
N GLY A 50 -13.67 -3.09 -4.86
CA GLY A 50 -13.35 -4.11 -5.85
C GLY A 50 -12.20 -5.01 -5.42
N ALA A 51 -12.32 -6.31 -5.70
CA ALA A 51 -11.26 -7.27 -5.44
C ALA A 51 -10.04 -7.11 -6.37
N TRP A 52 -10.13 -6.26 -7.39
CA TRP A 52 -9.04 -5.96 -8.33
C TRP A 52 -7.71 -5.65 -7.62
N ARG A 53 -7.76 -5.04 -6.48
CA ARG A 53 -6.58 -4.67 -5.68
C ARG A 53 -5.79 -5.86 -5.13
N TRP A 54 -6.47 -7.00 -4.94
CA TRP A 54 -5.89 -8.22 -4.38
C TRP A 54 -5.30 -9.15 -5.42
N TYR A 55 -5.65 -8.96 -6.70
CA TYR A 55 -5.06 -9.73 -7.79
C TYR A 55 -3.74 -9.08 -8.21
N GLN A 56 -2.76 -9.94 -8.46
CA GLN A 56 -1.42 -9.50 -8.88
C GLN A 56 -1.45 -8.80 -10.23
N GLU A 57 -2.32 -9.27 -11.10
CA GLU A 57 -2.46 -8.80 -12.48
C GLU A 57 -3.06 -7.39 -12.56
N THR A 58 -3.94 -7.03 -11.65
CA THR A 58 -4.67 -5.75 -11.69
C THR A 58 -4.21 -4.74 -10.65
N GLY A 59 -4.00 -5.17 -9.40
CA GLY A 59 -3.65 -4.28 -8.28
C GLY A 59 -2.32 -4.61 -7.60
N ASN A 60 -1.60 -5.63 -8.10
CA ASN A 60 -0.33 -6.09 -7.52
C ASN A 60 -0.43 -6.59 -6.06
N GLY A 61 -1.65 -6.87 -5.61
CA GLY A 61 -1.94 -7.55 -4.35
C GLY A 61 -1.68 -6.72 -3.09
N TYR A 62 -1.63 -7.41 -1.95
CA TYR A 62 -1.52 -6.80 -0.63
C TYR A 62 -0.24 -5.96 -0.45
N THR A 63 0.85 -6.37 -1.09
CA THR A 63 2.14 -5.66 -1.05
C THR A 63 2.03 -4.25 -1.64
N ALA A 64 1.29 -4.09 -2.76
CA ALA A 64 1.10 -2.79 -3.38
C ALA A 64 -0.05 -1.99 -2.76
N ASP A 65 -1.05 -2.65 -2.18
CA ASP A 65 -2.17 -1.97 -1.53
C ASP A 65 -1.75 -1.45 -0.13
N TRP A 66 -1.69 -2.32 0.86
CA TRP A 66 -1.32 -1.92 2.23
C TRP A 66 0.19 -1.76 2.44
N GLY A 67 0.99 -2.59 1.77
CA GLY A 67 2.45 -2.49 1.87
C GLY A 67 2.96 -1.13 1.42
N ALA A 68 2.38 -0.53 0.39
CA ALA A 68 2.77 0.80 -0.07
C ALA A 68 2.72 1.85 1.05
N HIS A 69 1.69 1.84 1.90
CA HIS A 69 1.60 2.77 3.03
C HIS A 69 2.74 2.61 4.03
N MET A 70 3.12 1.35 4.31
CA MET A 70 4.16 1.06 5.30
C MET A 70 5.55 1.31 4.73
N PHE A 71 5.79 0.94 3.48
CA PHE A 71 7.06 1.15 2.80
C PHE A 71 7.34 2.64 2.57
N ASP A 72 6.33 3.43 2.24
CA ASP A 72 6.43 4.88 2.09
C ASP A 72 6.90 5.53 3.39
N ILE A 73 6.23 5.25 4.51
CA ILE A 73 6.62 5.76 5.82
C ILE A 73 8.04 5.30 6.19
N ALA A 74 8.38 4.04 5.87
CA ALA A 74 9.71 3.52 6.16
C ALA A 74 10.79 4.23 5.34
N GLN A 75 10.58 4.44 4.03
CA GLN A 75 11.52 5.16 3.15
C GLN A 75 11.68 6.62 3.59
N ALA A 76 10.57 7.30 3.89
CA ALA A 76 10.58 8.68 4.38
C ALA A 76 11.41 8.80 5.67
N ALA A 77 11.19 7.91 6.64
CA ALA A 77 11.88 7.96 7.93
C ALA A 77 13.38 7.69 7.85
N ILE A 78 13.84 6.91 6.87
CA ILE A 78 15.27 6.64 6.65
C ILE A 78 15.90 7.55 5.58
N GLY A 79 15.14 8.53 5.06
CA GLY A 79 15.62 9.50 4.06
C GLY A 79 15.89 8.89 2.68
N MET A 80 15.11 7.88 2.28
CA MET A 80 15.30 7.15 1.02
C MET A 80 14.17 7.38 -0.01
N ASP A 81 13.34 8.40 0.18
CA ASP A 81 12.21 8.72 -0.72
C ASP A 81 12.62 8.95 -2.18
N GLY A 82 13.79 9.58 -2.38
CA GLY A 82 14.34 9.84 -3.72
C GLY A 82 15.18 8.70 -4.29
N SER A 83 15.15 7.51 -3.66
CA SER A 83 15.97 6.37 -4.05
C SER A 83 15.16 5.07 -3.93
N GLY A 84 15.75 4.04 -3.35
CA GLY A 84 15.10 2.75 -3.09
C GLY A 84 16.11 1.68 -2.73
N PRO A 85 15.62 0.47 -2.38
CA PRO A 85 16.48 -0.67 -2.17
C PRO A 85 17.24 -1.07 -3.44
N VAL A 86 18.44 -1.59 -3.25
CA VAL A 86 19.32 -2.07 -4.34
C VAL A 86 19.31 -3.59 -4.50
N GLU A 87 18.71 -4.30 -3.52
CA GLU A 87 18.56 -5.76 -3.55
C GLU A 87 17.28 -6.17 -2.84
N PHE A 88 16.55 -7.10 -3.43
CA PHE A 88 15.31 -7.69 -2.94
C PHE A 88 15.49 -9.18 -2.83
N THR A 89 15.37 -9.74 -1.63
CA THR A 89 15.48 -11.17 -1.37
C THR A 89 14.13 -11.71 -0.91
N PRO A 90 13.53 -12.67 -1.62
CA PRO A 90 12.23 -13.22 -1.24
C PRO A 90 12.33 -14.15 -0.03
N LYS A 91 11.23 -14.26 0.72
CA LYS A 91 11.05 -15.26 1.76
C LYS A 91 11.28 -16.68 1.20
N GLY A 92 11.99 -17.51 1.96
CA GLY A 92 12.29 -18.90 1.63
C GLY A 92 13.60 -19.09 0.85
N TYR A 93 14.13 -18.06 0.22
CA TYR A 93 15.42 -18.16 -0.47
C TYR A 93 16.55 -18.43 0.52
N ASN A 94 17.29 -19.55 0.33
CA ASN A 94 18.34 -20.01 1.25
C ASN A 94 17.90 -20.06 2.73
N GLY A 95 16.64 -20.38 3.00
CA GLY A 95 16.10 -20.47 4.36
C GLY A 95 15.72 -19.14 5.01
N THR A 96 15.71 -18.01 4.28
CA THR A 96 15.27 -16.74 4.82
C THR A 96 13.83 -16.81 5.32
N GLN A 97 13.61 -16.39 6.56
CA GLN A 97 12.29 -16.44 7.19
C GLN A 97 11.32 -15.40 6.61
N TYR A 98 11.83 -14.22 6.24
CA TYR A 98 11.07 -13.10 5.73
C TYR A 98 11.71 -12.52 4.48
N SER A 99 10.91 -11.87 3.64
CA SER A 99 11.46 -11.09 2.54
C SER A 99 12.23 -9.87 3.07
N THR A 100 13.35 -9.55 2.44
CA THR A 100 14.20 -8.41 2.82
C THR A 100 14.51 -7.53 1.63
N MET A 101 14.68 -6.25 1.93
CA MET A 101 15.06 -5.20 0.97
C MET A 101 16.26 -4.46 1.54
N ARG A 102 17.38 -4.50 0.82
CA ARG A 102 18.64 -3.88 1.24
C ARG A 102 18.86 -2.57 0.50
N TYR A 103 19.16 -1.52 1.24
CA TYR A 103 19.57 -0.22 0.70
C TYR A 103 21.07 -0.13 0.51
N ALA A 104 21.51 0.80 -0.36
CA ALA A 104 22.92 0.99 -0.65
C ALA A 104 23.75 1.44 0.57
N ASN A 105 23.12 2.12 1.53
CA ASN A 105 23.72 2.54 2.79
C ASN A 105 23.81 1.42 3.86
N GLY A 106 23.39 0.19 3.52
CA GLY A 106 23.44 -0.96 4.41
C GLY A 106 22.20 -1.19 5.26
N ILE A 107 21.23 -0.26 5.27
CA ILE A 107 19.94 -0.47 5.94
C ILE A 107 19.21 -1.65 5.29
N VAL A 108 18.61 -2.51 6.10
CA VAL A 108 17.80 -3.63 5.66
C VAL A 108 16.39 -3.46 6.21
N MET A 109 15.42 -3.41 5.30
CA MET A 109 14.00 -3.49 5.63
C MET A 109 13.55 -4.94 5.50
N THR A 110 12.78 -5.41 6.48
CA THR A 110 12.26 -6.78 6.51
C THR A 110 10.73 -6.75 6.53
N GLU A 111 10.11 -7.47 5.63
CA GLU A 111 8.66 -7.64 5.56
C GLU A 111 8.24 -8.83 6.44
N GLN A 112 7.83 -8.52 7.65
CA GLN A 112 7.43 -9.52 8.66
C GLN A 112 6.12 -9.09 9.33
N PRO A 113 5.41 -10.01 10.02
CA PRO A 113 4.27 -9.63 10.83
C PRO A 113 4.66 -8.55 11.85
N TYR A 114 3.88 -7.48 11.90
CA TYR A 114 4.14 -6.39 12.86
C TYR A 114 3.87 -6.82 14.31
N LEU A 115 2.82 -7.62 14.50
CA LEU A 115 2.50 -8.27 15.77
C LEU A 115 2.34 -9.77 15.55
N GLU A 116 2.93 -10.58 16.40
CA GLU A 116 2.84 -12.05 16.28
C GLU A 116 1.42 -12.57 16.49
N ASP A 117 0.68 -11.92 17.39
CA ASP A 117 -0.70 -12.27 17.76
C ASP A 117 -1.76 -11.60 16.86
N ASN A 118 -1.35 -10.70 15.98
CA ASN A 118 -2.23 -10.04 15.03
C ASN A 118 -1.55 -9.84 13.67
N PRO A 119 -1.61 -10.83 12.78
CA PRO A 119 -0.95 -10.77 11.47
C PRO A 119 -1.53 -9.68 10.55
N ASP A 120 -2.75 -9.20 10.83
CA ASP A 120 -3.38 -8.10 10.07
C ASP A 120 -2.99 -6.72 10.60
N ALA A 121 -2.30 -6.64 11.74
CA ALA A 121 -1.83 -5.38 12.26
C ALA A 121 -0.72 -4.80 11.39
N GLN A 122 -0.79 -3.50 11.18
CA GLN A 122 0.14 -2.77 10.33
C GLN A 122 0.89 -1.76 11.16
N GLY A 123 2.19 -1.73 10.97
CA GLY A 123 3.08 -0.81 11.63
C GLY A 123 4.52 -1.02 11.19
N ILE A 124 5.40 -0.20 11.71
CA ILE A 124 6.82 -0.22 11.39
C ILE A 124 7.61 -0.16 12.68
N LYS A 125 8.67 -0.95 12.75
CA LYS A 125 9.65 -0.87 13.83
C LYS A 125 11.02 -0.55 13.24
N PHE A 126 11.56 0.57 13.64
CA PHE A 126 12.94 0.97 13.35
C PHE A 126 13.84 0.50 14.48
N VAL A 127 14.90 -0.21 14.16
CA VAL A 127 15.87 -0.71 15.11
C VAL A 127 17.24 -0.15 14.76
N GLY A 128 17.85 0.55 15.70
CA GLY A 128 19.18 1.14 15.57
C GLY A 128 20.06 0.80 16.78
N ASP A 129 21.31 1.23 16.74
CA ASP A 129 22.30 0.94 17.77
C ASP A 129 21.92 1.51 19.16
N ASN A 130 21.16 2.61 19.18
CA ASN A 130 20.79 3.32 20.41
C ASN A 130 19.36 3.02 20.88
N GLY A 131 18.68 2.06 20.25
CA GLY A 131 17.32 1.68 20.61
C GLY A 131 16.39 1.48 19.42
N TRP A 132 15.09 1.53 19.67
CA TRP A 132 14.08 1.30 18.66
C TRP A 132 12.95 2.32 18.74
N ILE A 133 12.30 2.54 17.61
CA ILE A 133 11.03 3.30 17.48
C ILE A 133 10.03 2.41 16.77
N GLU A 134 8.80 2.43 17.24
CA GLU A 134 7.67 1.68 16.70
C GLU A 134 6.52 2.64 16.42
N VAL A 135 5.98 2.58 15.21
CA VAL A 135 4.88 3.44 14.77
C VAL A 135 3.80 2.65 14.06
N ALA A 136 2.56 3.02 14.32
CA ALA A 136 1.39 2.57 13.57
C ALA A 136 0.36 3.71 13.53
N ARG A 137 -0.75 3.52 12.84
CA ARG A 137 -1.80 4.54 12.81
C ARG A 137 -2.35 4.82 14.21
N GLY A 138 -2.13 6.03 14.70
CA GLY A 138 -2.56 6.44 16.03
C GLY A 138 -1.76 5.84 17.17
N TYR A 139 -0.58 5.29 16.89
CA TYR A 139 0.31 4.69 17.89
C TYR A 139 1.77 5.06 17.64
N ILE A 140 2.49 5.37 18.71
CA ILE A 140 3.94 5.55 18.73
C ILE A 140 4.50 5.01 20.04
N ASN A 141 5.65 4.35 19.98
CA ASN A 141 6.43 3.96 21.14
C ASN A 141 7.93 3.90 20.78
N CYS A 142 8.79 3.91 21.77
CA CYS A 142 10.23 3.73 21.57
C CYS A 142 10.89 3.21 22.85
N SER A 143 12.15 2.78 22.72
CA SER A 143 12.95 2.25 23.83
C SER A 143 13.17 3.26 24.97
N ASP A 144 13.13 4.57 24.68
CA ASP A 144 13.24 5.64 25.67
C ASP A 144 12.03 6.58 25.53
N GLN A 145 10.97 6.26 26.26
CA GLN A 145 9.71 7.03 26.22
C GLN A 145 9.86 8.50 26.67
N SER A 146 10.95 8.86 27.33
CA SER A 146 11.20 10.27 27.71
C SER A 146 11.40 11.16 26.47
N LYS A 147 11.81 10.58 25.35
CA LYS A 147 12.02 11.25 24.06
C LYS A 147 10.75 11.46 23.25
N ILE A 148 9.64 10.82 23.63
CA ILE A 148 8.36 11.02 22.94
C ILE A 148 7.81 12.41 23.30
N PRO A 149 7.48 13.26 22.31
CA PRO A 149 6.87 14.56 22.53
C PRO A 149 5.63 14.46 23.41
N ALA A 150 5.42 15.48 24.26
CA ALA A 150 4.38 15.44 25.30
C ALA A 150 2.96 15.29 24.72
N ASP A 151 2.69 15.89 23.56
CA ASP A 151 1.43 15.83 22.82
C ASP A 151 1.17 14.46 22.18
N LEU A 152 2.20 13.62 22.00
CA LEU A 152 2.10 12.26 21.46
C LEU A 152 2.07 11.17 22.53
N LYS A 153 2.32 11.49 23.81
CA LYS A 153 2.38 10.47 24.88
C LYS A 153 1.09 9.68 25.06
N ASN A 154 -0.06 10.27 24.77
CA ASN A 154 -1.35 9.60 24.82
C ASN A 154 -1.52 8.51 23.73
N LEU A 155 -0.62 8.46 22.74
CA LEU A 155 -0.65 7.44 21.68
C LEU A 155 0.08 6.15 22.09
N ILE A 156 0.91 6.18 23.14
CA ILE A 156 1.67 5.01 23.62
C ILE A 156 0.74 3.87 24.06
N GLU A 157 -0.40 4.21 24.67
CA GLU A 157 -1.38 3.24 25.17
C GLU A 157 -2.26 2.64 24.07
N LYS A 158 -2.20 3.17 22.86
CA LYS A 158 -3.04 2.78 21.73
C LYS A 158 -2.39 1.72 20.85
N ARG A 159 -1.54 0.87 21.41
CA ARG A 159 -0.88 -0.20 20.62
C ARG A 159 -1.92 -1.01 19.83
N PRO A 160 -1.74 -1.20 18.52
CA PRO A 160 -2.62 -2.03 17.72
C PRO A 160 -2.76 -3.43 18.36
N ARG A 161 -3.99 -3.89 18.49
CA ARG A 161 -4.31 -5.23 18.96
C ARG A 161 -5.38 -5.84 18.07
N MET A 162 -5.50 -7.15 18.12
CA MET A 162 -6.61 -7.80 17.44
C MET A 162 -7.94 -7.34 18.07
N MET A 163 -8.84 -6.87 17.23
CA MET A 163 -10.22 -6.61 17.65
C MET A 163 -10.99 -7.91 17.70
N THR A 164 -11.83 -8.07 18.72
CA THR A 164 -12.78 -9.18 18.71
C THR A 164 -13.77 -9.04 17.56
N PRO A 165 -14.44 -10.11 17.13
CA PRO A 165 -15.48 -10.03 16.12
C PRO A 165 -16.58 -9.02 16.47
N GLU A 166 -16.95 -8.93 17.75
CA GLU A 166 -17.96 -8.01 18.29
C GLU A 166 -17.49 -6.55 18.19
N GLU A 167 -16.23 -6.27 18.54
CA GLU A 167 -15.63 -4.94 18.41
C GLU A 167 -15.55 -4.50 16.94
N ARG A 168 -15.19 -5.40 16.02
CA ARG A 168 -15.19 -5.14 14.57
C ARG A 168 -16.60 -4.81 14.07
N LYS A 169 -17.57 -5.61 14.47
CA LYS A 169 -18.98 -5.39 14.11
C LYS A 169 -19.47 -4.03 14.60
N LYS A 170 -19.22 -3.72 15.87
CA LYS A 170 -19.59 -2.43 16.47
C LYS A 170 -18.93 -1.24 15.76
N MET A 171 -17.63 -1.36 15.47
CA MET A 171 -16.89 -0.32 14.72
C MET A 171 -17.49 -0.12 13.33
N TYR A 172 -17.86 -1.19 12.63
CA TYR A 172 -18.49 -1.12 11.32
C TYR A 172 -19.89 -0.47 11.40
N GLU A 173 -20.71 -0.85 12.38
CA GLU A 173 -22.03 -0.26 12.60
C GLU A 173 -21.94 1.25 12.92
N GLU A 174 -20.97 1.65 13.76
CA GLU A 174 -20.70 3.06 14.06
C GLU A 174 -20.22 3.84 12.82
N TYR A 175 -19.35 3.23 12.01
CA TYR A 175 -18.90 3.80 10.74
C TYR A 175 -20.06 4.00 9.78
N MET A 176 -20.89 2.98 9.56
CA MET A 176 -22.07 3.06 8.69
C MET A 176 -23.11 4.08 9.19
N LYS A 177 -23.27 4.20 10.51
CA LYS A 177 -24.13 5.25 11.10
C LYS A 177 -23.58 6.65 10.81
N LYS A 178 -22.28 6.87 11.02
CA LYS A 178 -21.64 8.14 10.71
C LYS A 178 -21.77 8.49 9.23
N LEU A 179 -21.63 7.52 8.34
CA LEU A 179 -21.79 7.70 6.89
C LEU A 179 -23.23 8.10 6.55
N LYS A 180 -24.24 7.45 7.13
CA LYS A 180 -25.66 7.80 6.95
C LYS A 180 -26.00 9.19 7.50
N ASP A 181 -25.43 9.55 8.64
CA ASP A 181 -25.68 10.85 9.28
C ASP A 181 -24.97 11.99 8.53
N SER A 182 -23.79 11.76 7.95
CA SER A 182 -23.09 12.73 7.12
C SER A 182 -23.82 13.01 5.80
N LYS A 183 -24.34 11.96 5.16
CA LYS A 183 -25.17 12.08 3.95
C LYS A 183 -26.45 12.91 4.20
N LYS A 184 -27.14 12.71 5.33
CA LYS A 184 -28.33 13.51 5.72
C LYS A 184 -28.05 14.99 5.91
N LYS A 185 -26.80 15.34 6.28
CA LYS A 185 -26.37 16.73 6.50
C LYS A 185 -25.80 17.41 5.25
N GLY A 186 -25.76 16.71 4.10
CA GLY A 186 -25.15 17.23 2.88
C GLY A 186 -23.62 17.44 2.99
N ASN A 187 -23.01 16.93 4.04
CA ASN A 187 -21.60 17.03 4.30
C ASN A 187 -20.97 15.65 4.13
N ASP A 188 -20.13 15.50 3.12
CA ASP A 188 -19.19 14.38 2.99
C ASP A 188 -18.01 14.58 3.97
N ALA A 189 -18.32 15.02 5.19
CA ALA A 189 -17.37 15.56 6.16
C ALA A 189 -16.62 14.48 6.96
N GLY A 190 -16.82 13.19 6.67
CA GLY A 190 -16.23 12.11 7.47
C GLY A 190 -14.70 12.09 7.49
N ASN A 191 -14.05 12.57 6.41
CA ASN A 191 -12.59 12.64 6.29
C ASN A 191 -12.07 14.05 5.92
N TYR A 192 -12.95 15.03 5.76
CA TYR A 192 -12.56 16.36 5.27
C TYR A 192 -11.60 17.06 6.23
N GLU A 193 -11.85 17.02 7.54
CA GLU A 193 -11.00 17.69 8.53
C GLU A 193 -9.59 17.12 8.59
N THR A 194 -9.43 15.81 8.41
CA THR A 194 -8.12 15.14 8.41
C THR A 194 -7.36 15.29 7.10
N SER A 195 -8.07 15.41 5.97
CA SER A 195 -7.47 15.56 4.64
C SER A 195 -7.38 17.01 4.17
N ALA A 196 -8.04 17.96 4.83
CA ALA A 196 -8.05 19.37 4.43
C ALA A 196 -6.63 19.98 4.30
N PRO A 197 -5.67 19.75 5.20
CA PRO A 197 -4.30 20.25 5.03
C PRO A 197 -3.61 19.69 3.78
N HIS A 198 -3.84 18.44 3.44
CA HIS A 198 -3.27 17.80 2.25
C HIS A 198 -3.90 18.36 0.97
N MET A 199 -5.21 18.52 0.94
CA MET A 199 -5.91 19.15 -0.19
C MET A 199 -5.51 20.60 -0.36
N GLN A 200 -5.31 21.34 0.74
CA GLN A 200 -4.83 22.73 0.70
C GLN A 200 -3.42 22.78 0.11
N ASN A 201 -2.52 21.92 0.55
CA ASN A 201 -1.17 21.82 -0.03
C ASN A 201 -1.21 21.59 -1.55
N PHE A 202 -2.06 20.68 -2.03
CA PHE A 202 -2.25 20.45 -3.46
C PHE A 202 -2.68 21.74 -4.20
N ILE A 203 -3.69 22.44 -3.68
CA ILE A 203 -4.20 23.68 -4.29
C ILE A 203 -3.12 24.78 -4.29
N ASP A 204 -2.37 24.91 -3.21
CA ASP A 204 -1.30 25.91 -3.09
C ASP A 204 -0.15 25.60 -4.06
N CYS A 205 0.23 24.34 -4.22
CA CYS A 205 1.22 23.92 -5.20
C CYS A 205 0.76 24.10 -6.66
N VAL A 206 -0.53 23.91 -6.95
CA VAL A 206 -1.09 24.24 -8.27
C VAL A 206 -0.91 25.73 -8.58
N ARG A 207 -1.05 26.63 -7.59
CA ARG A 207 -0.90 28.08 -7.74
C ARG A 207 0.55 28.55 -7.78
N SER A 208 1.38 28.02 -6.85
CA SER A 208 2.79 28.43 -6.71
C SER A 208 3.71 27.74 -7.71
N ARG A 209 3.31 26.59 -8.24
CA ARG A 209 4.14 25.67 -9.03
C ARG A 209 5.31 25.05 -8.24
N GLU A 210 5.25 25.08 -6.94
CA GLU A 210 6.16 24.37 -6.06
C GLU A 210 5.80 22.88 -5.96
N ASN A 211 6.74 22.07 -5.54
CA ASN A 211 6.48 20.65 -5.31
C ASN A 211 5.57 20.46 -4.10
N PRO A 212 4.59 19.55 -4.19
CA PRO A 212 3.77 19.18 -3.04
C PRO A 212 4.59 18.44 -1.99
N ILE A 213 4.06 18.35 -0.77
CA ILE A 213 4.67 17.59 0.33
C ILE A 213 4.88 16.10 -0.01
N ALA A 214 4.06 15.56 -0.91
CA ALA A 214 4.20 14.22 -1.47
C ALA A 214 4.29 14.32 -3.00
N PRO A 215 5.48 14.58 -3.56
CA PRO A 215 5.67 14.66 -5.00
C PRO A 215 5.50 13.29 -5.67
N VAL A 216 5.20 13.29 -6.97
CA VAL A 216 4.92 12.06 -7.73
C VAL A 216 6.10 11.09 -7.73
N GLU A 217 7.31 11.59 -7.63
CA GLU A 217 8.55 10.81 -7.58
C GLU A 217 8.59 9.90 -6.34
N VAL A 218 8.13 10.39 -5.19
CA VAL A 218 8.03 9.62 -3.95
C VAL A 218 7.02 8.49 -4.12
N GLY A 219 5.85 8.78 -4.66
CA GLY A 219 4.84 7.75 -4.96
C GLY A 219 5.35 6.72 -5.96
N CYS A 220 6.07 7.15 -7.00
CA CYS A 220 6.70 6.28 -7.98
C CYS A 220 7.77 5.37 -7.34
N SER A 221 8.63 5.91 -6.47
CA SER A 221 9.66 5.17 -5.74
C SER A 221 9.04 4.06 -4.88
N THR A 222 8.00 4.39 -4.11
CA THR A 222 7.28 3.43 -3.27
C THR A 222 6.59 2.34 -4.09
N ASN A 223 5.92 2.69 -5.19
CA ASN A 223 5.30 1.70 -6.07
C ASN A 223 6.34 0.80 -6.73
N THR A 224 7.46 1.35 -7.15
CA THR A 224 8.59 0.59 -7.71
C THR A 224 9.09 -0.45 -6.71
N LEU A 225 9.26 -0.08 -5.45
CA LEU A 225 9.64 -1.02 -4.38
C LEU A 225 8.63 -2.18 -4.28
N CYS A 226 7.34 -1.90 -4.27
CA CYS A 226 6.30 -2.93 -4.22
C CYS A 226 6.36 -3.90 -5.41
N CYS A 227 6.55 -3.37 -6.61
CA CYS A 227 6.68 -4.17 -7.83
C CYS A 227 7.92 -5.06 -7.77
N LEU A 228 9.08 -4.51 -7.40
CA LEU A 228 10.35 -5.24 -7.33
C LEU A 228 10.32 -6.36 -6.28
N GLN A 229 9.65 -6.12 -5.15
CA GLN A 229 9.45 -7.13 -4.13
C GLN A 229 8.59 -8.30 -4.65
N ASN A 230 7.55 -8.02 -5.42
CA ASN A 230 6.73 -9.05 -6.05
C ASN A 230 7.48 -9.78 -7.17
N ILE A 231 8.29 -9.09 -7.97
CA ILE A 231 9.17 -9.72 -8.98
C ILE A 231 10.13 -10.71 -8.31
N ALA A 232 10.80 -10.31 -7.23
CA ALA A 232 11.70 -11.21 -6.51
C ALA A 232 10.98 -12.45 -5.97
N ARG A 233 9.74 -12.30 -5.47
CA ARG A 233 8.90 -13.42 -5.02
C ARG A 233 8.53 -14.37 -6.16
N GLU A 234 8.10 -13.84 -7.30
CA GLU A 234 7.71 -14.67 -8.44
C GLU A 234 8.90 -15.42 -9.03
N LEU A 235 10.07 -14.78 -9.09
CA LEU A 235 11.30 -15.41 -9.56
C LEU A 235 11.91 -16.38 -8.53
N GLY A 236 11.50 -16.32 -7.26
CA GLY A 236 12.00 -17.18 -6.18
C GLY A 236 13.48 -16.99 -5.85
N ARG A 237 14.07 -15.86 -6.22
CA ARG A 237 15.50 -15.55 -6.05
C ARG A 237 15.73 -14.06 -5.78
N PRO A 238 16.91 -13.69 -5.24
CA PRO A 238 17.28 -12.29 -5.11
C PRO A 238 17.33 -11.57 -6.47
N VAL A 239 16.88 -10.31 -6.45
CA VAL A 239 16.90 -9.42 -7.59
C VAL A 239 17.66 -8.16 -7.20
N LYS A 240 18.64 -7.77 -8.04
CA LYS A 240 19.37 -6.51 -7.89
C LYS A 240 18.71 -5.41 -8.72
N TRP A 241 18.69 -4.22 -8.17
CA TRP A 241 18.09 -3.06 -8.76
C TRP A 241 19.00 -1.84 -8.69
N ASN A 242 19.05 -1.06 -9.72
CA ASN A 242 19.70 0.24 -9.70
C ASN A 242 18.64 1.35 -9.71
N PRO A 243 18.36 1.99 -8.57
CA PRO A 243 17.33 3.03 -8.49
C PRO A 243 17.67 4.30 -9.28
N ALA A 244 18.96 4.56 -9.56
CA ALA A 244 19.38 5.73 -10.34
C ALA A 244 19.12 5.57 -11.85
N THR A 245 19.23 4.34 -12.36
CA THR A 245 19.00 4.03 -13.78
C THR A 245 17.70 3.31 -14.05
N LEU A 246 16.93 3.04 -12.99
CA LEU A 246 15.67 2.29 -13.01
C LEU A 246 15.81 0.97 -13.78
N SER A 247 16.85 0.17 -13.47
CA SER A 247 17.14 -1.04 -14.24
C SER A 247 17.66 -2.19 -13.39
N PHE A 248 17.48 -3.40 -13.91
CA PHE A 248 18.04 -4.65 -13.36
C PHE A 248 19.47 -4.93 -13.83
N GLY A 249 20.12 -4.01 -14.54
CA GLY A 249 21.44 -4.23 -15.14
C GLY A 249 21.41 -5.37 -16.15
N ASN A 250 22.20 -6.43 -15.90
CA ASN A 250 22.31 -7.57 -16.82
C ASN A 250 21.29 -8.69 -16.54
N ASP A 251 20.37 -8.53 -15.59
CA ASP A 251 19.35 -9.52 -15.26
C ASP A 251 18.19 -9.45 -16.27
N LYS A 252 18.35 -10.17 -17.39
CA LYS A 252 17.37 -10.17 -18.49
C LYS A 252 16.04 -10.78 -18.09
N GLU A 253 16.04 -11.78 -17.20
CA GLU A 253 14.82 -12.43 -16.74
C GLU A 253 13.96 -11.46 -15.92
N ALA A 254 14.55 -10.76 -14.94
CA ALA A 254 13.87 -9.74 -14.19
C ALA A 254 13.43 -8.55 -15.06
N ALA A 255 14.25 -8.15 -16.04
CA ALA A 255 13.94 -7.06 -16.96
C ALA A 255 12.81 -7.39 -17.95
N SER A 256 12.53 -8.67 -18.22
CA SER A 256 11.40 -9.09 -19.04
C SER A 256 10.16 -9.43 -18.25
N HIS A 257 10.19 -9.24 -16.93
CA HIS A 257 9.06 -9.59 -16.07
C HIS A 257 7.85 -8.66 -16.32
N ARG A 258 6.64 -9.24 -16.36
CA ARG A 258 5.38 -8.51 -16.66
C ARG A 258 5.07 -7.32 -15.73
N LEU A 259 5.57 -7.32 -14.50
CA LEU A 259 5.40 -6.21 -13.57
C LEU A 259 6.37 -5.04 -13.83
N TYR A 260 7.42 -5.27 -14.61
CA TYR A 260 8.38 -4.25 -15.00
C TYR A 260 8.14 -3.77 -16.44
N TRP A 261 7.96 -4.72 -17.35
CA TRP A 261 7.76 -4.44 -18.75
C TRP A 261 6.27 -4.47 -19.11
N ARG A 262 5.76 -3.36 -19.60
CA ARG A 262 4.46 -3.29 -20.25
C ARG A 262 4.65 -2.91 -21.70
N SER A 263 3.95 -3.58 -22.61
CA SER A 263 3.97 -3.25 -24.03
C SER A 263 3.54 -1.80 -24.24
N GLU A 264 4.27 -1.05 -25.06
CA GLU A 264 3.90 0.30 -25.48
C GLU A 264 2.78 0.31 -26.53
N GLU A 265 2.32 -0.85 -26.97
CA GLU A 265 1.26 -1.03 -27.95
C GLU A 265 -0.13 -0.98 -27.28
N HIS A 266 -0.61 0.24 -27.02
CA HIS A 266 -1.99 0.48 -26.62
C HIS A 266 -2.58 1.69 -27.34
#